data_4b8444315ee1dceca8de07381242eb28
#
_entry.id   4b8444315ee1dceca8de07381242eb28
#
_cell.length_a   1.000
_cell.length_b   1.000
_cell.length_c   1.000
_cell.angle_alpha   90.00
_cell.angle_beta   90.00
_cell.angle_gamma   90.00
#
_symmetry.space_group_name_H-M   'P 1'
#
loop_
_entity.id
_entity.type
_entity.pdbx_description
1 polymer ?
#
loop_
_entity_poly.entity_id
_entity_poly.type
_entity_poly.pdbx_seq_one_letter_code
_entity_poly.pdbx_strand_id
1 'polypeptide(L)'
;AAMFAFLLYCRQAAHTPPSPDAAPESTVEDGDGFPAVDWDYWQDINPDVIGWVTIPGTTVDSPILQAHGDAPGYYLKHDVYGNYNPAGAIYLDADCEELGLSSRNAVILGHHFWNDKKVAPMGTVADYKDEDFARKHARVLIQTPTSKMTYEARFAQIVNGRERNKRIDFEGESDFHAWYGESRTNAAMVLDAETEPEQVISLVTCSYNIWVDNERTVLVTSMQETAKNQACLLYTSDAADEAR
;
A
#
# COMPACT_ATOMS: atom_id res chain seq x y z
N ALA A 1 18.93 37.70 1.01
CA ALA A 1 18.61 36.75 -0.08
C ALA A 1 19.70 35.72 -0.29
N ALA A 2 20.99 36.07 -0.28
CA ALA A 2 22.10 35.15 -0.50
C ALA A 2 22.26 34.09 0.65
N MET A 3 21.98 34.49 1.88
CA MET A 3 22.12 33.61 3.07
C MET A 3 21.03 32.54 3.14
N PHE A 4 19.83 32.81 2.62
CA PHE A 4 18.73 31.84 2.52
C PHE A 4 18.99 30.81 1.42
N ALA A 5 19.56 31.21 0.29
CA ALA A 5 19.94 30.31 -0.79
C ALA A 5 21.08 29.37 -0.39
N PHE A 6 22.03 29.82 0.45
CA PHE A 6 23.11 29.00 0.97
C PHE A 6 22.63 27.95 1.97
N LEU A 7 21.66 28.27 2.83
CA LEU A 7 21.03 27.31 3.77
C LEU A 7 20.20 26.25 3.04
N LEU A 8 19.52 26.59 1.95
CA LEU A 8 18.83 25.63 1.08
C LEU A 8 19.82 24.73 0.32
N TYR A 9 20.93 25.30 -0.16
CA TYR A 9 21.98 24.54 -0.83
C TYR A 9 22.72 23.58 0.12
N CYS A 10 23.01 24.00 1.36
CA CYS A 10 23.59 23.14 2.38
C CYS A 10 22.64 22.03 2.85
N ARG A 11 21.32 22.23 2.80
CA ARG A 11 20.34 21.15 3.07
C ARG A 11 20.27 20.12 1.94
N GLN A 12 20.43 20.55 0.68
CA GLN A 12 20.47 19.64 -0.47
C GLN A 12 21.80 18.89 -0.61
N ALA A 13 22.90 19.42 -0.09
CA ALA A 13 24.23 18.80 -0.21
C ALA A 13 24.51 17.72 0.85
N ALA A 14 23.64 17.52 1.85
CA ALA A 14 23.84 16.58 2.95
C ALA A 14 23.13 15.23 2.80
N HIS A 15 22.35 15.01 1.75
CA HIS A 15 21.65 13.73 1.53
C HIS A 15 22.27 12.99 0.34
N THR A 16 23.30 12.21 0.62
CA THR A 16 23.56 11.02 -0.19
C THR A 16 22.59 9.97 0.30
N PRO A 17 21.61 9.53 -0.50
CA PRO A 17 20.71 8.47 -0.06
C PRO A 17 21.54 7.25 0.33
N PRO A 18 21.21 6.57 1.44
CA PRO A 18 21.89 5.35 1.83
C PRO A 18 21.78 4.33 0.70
N SER A 19 22.80 3.49 0.56
CA SER A 19 22.79 2.39 -0.40
C SER A 19 21.59 1.49 -0.13
N PRO A 20 20.93 0.94 -1.17
CA PRO A 20 19.89 -0.07 -1.01
C PRO A 20 20.30 -1.25 -0.11
N ASP A 21 21.59 -1.57 -0.09
CA ASP A 21 22.17 -2.61 0.78
C ASP A 21 22.21 -2.21 2.28
N ALA A 22 21.91 -0.97 2.61
CA ALA A 22 21.92 -0.44 3.98
C ALA A 22 20.48 -0.21 4.53
N ALA A 23 19.43 -0.52 3.76
CA ALA A 23 18.08 -0.41 4.24
C ALA A 23 17.85 -1.37 5.42
N PRO A 24 17.25 -0.92 6.53
CA PRO A 24 16.89 -1.81 7.60
C PRO A 24 15.87 -2.83 7.08
N GLU A 25 16.22 -4.12 7.14
CA GLU A 25 15.24 -5.16 6.90
C GLU A 25 14.17 -5.09 8.00
N SER A 26 12.90 -5.10 7.65
CA SER A 26 11.77 -5.13 8.59
C SER A 26 11.61 -6.54 9.20
N THR A 27 12.69 -7.05 9.84
CA THR A 27 12.78 -8.44 10.26
C THR A 27 12.31 -8.71 11.69
N VAL A 28 12.03 -7.67 12.48
CA VAL A 28 11.54 -7.80 13.86
C VAL A 28 10.04 -7.50 13.86
N GLU A 29 9.23 -8.53 14.10
CA GLU A 29 7.81 -8.33 14.36
C GLU A 29 7.62 -7.67 15.73
N ASP A 30 6.87 -6.59 15.81
CA ASP A 30 6.25 -6.16 17.05
C ASP A 30 5.28 -7.26 17.47
N GLY A 31 5.22 -7.65 18.73
CA GLY A 31 4.48 -8.83 19.21
C GLY A 31 2.99 -8.96 18.78
N ASP A 32 2.50 -8.06 17.92
CA ASP A 32 1.20 -8.04 17.25
C ASP A 32 1.23 -8.55 15.79
N GLY A 33 2.40 -8.97 15.29
CA GLY A 33 2.61 -9.50 13.94
C GLY A 33 2.85 -8.45 12.85
N PHE A 34 2.99 -7.17 13.23
CA PHE A 34 3.42 -6.11 12.31
C PHE A 34 4.94 -6.02 12.28
N PRO A 35 5.56 -5.77 11.11
CA PRO A 35 6.98 -5.48 11.05
C PRO A 35 7.30 -4.17 11.77
N ALA A 36 8.46 -4.11 12.43
CA ALA A 36 8.97 -2.86 12.96
C ALA A 36 9.44 -1.97 11.81
N VAL A 37 8.88 -0.76 11.70
CA VAL A 37 9.21 0.20 10.65
C VAL A 37 9.86 1.44 11.25
N ASP A 38 11.07 1.76 10.81
CA ASP A 38 11.75 3.02 11.12
C ASP A 38 11.17 4.14 10.24
N TRP A 39 10.12 4.80 10.74
CA TRP A 39 9.40 5.83 10.00
C TRP A 39 10.27 7.05 9.68
N ASP A 40 11.11 7.48 10.63
CA ASP A 40 12.00 8.62 10.44
C ASP A 40 12.98 8.34 9.30
N TYR A 41 13.58 7.14 9.31
CA TYR A 41 14.48 6.69 8.24
C TYR A 41 13.80 6.71 6.87
N TRP A 42 12.62 6.09 6.76
CA TRP A 42 11.95 5.96 5.45
C TRP A 42 11.41 7.28 4.92
N GLN A 43 10.88 8.15 5.79
CA GLN A 43 10.38 9.47 5.40
C GLN A 43 11.51 10.47 5.10
N ASP A 44 12.68 10.30 5.71
CA ASP A 44 13.88 11.07 5.34
C ASP A 44 14.42 10.68 3.95
N ILE A 45 14.31 9.39 3.58
CA ILE A 45 14.66 8.91 2.24
C ILE A 45 13.68 9.45 1.20
N ASN A 46 12.40 9.30 1.46
CA ASN A 46 11.34 9.70 0.53
C ASN A 46 10.11 10.18 1.31
N PRO A 47 9.77 11.48 1.23
CA PRO A 47 8.60 12.03 1.93
C PRO A 47 7.27 11.48 1.43
N ASP A 48 7.25 10.82 0.27
CA ASP A 48 6.06 10.15 -0.26
C ASP A 48 5.76 8.82 0.45
N VAL A 49 6.62 8.34 1.36
CA VAL A 49 6.32 7.16 2.18
C VAL A 49 5.22 7.51 3.18
N ILE A 50 4.01 7.01 2.89
CA ILE A 50 2.79 7.25 3.68
C ILE A 50 2.40 6.07 4.56
N GLY A 51 2.94 4.88 4.28
CA GLY A 51 2.58 3.66 4.98
C GLY A 51 3.48 2.49 4.63
N TRP A 52 3.11 1.34 5.17
CA TRP A 52 3.74 0.05 4.92
C TRP A 52 2.67 -1.02 4.74
N VAL A 53 2.83 -1.91 3.77
CA VAL A 53 1.95 -3.05 3.54
C VAL A 53 2.71 -4.35 3.73
N THR A 54 2.13 -5.26 4.51
CA THR A 54 2.66 -6.62 4.69
C THR A 54 1.54 -7.63 4.51
N ILE A 55 1.81 -8.66 3.71
CA ILE A 55 0.95 -9.86 3.65
C ILE A 55 1.78 -11.05 4.14
N PRO A 56 1.54 -11.55 5.37
CA PRO A 56 2.37 -12.58 5.97
C PRO A 56 2.50 -13.84 5.10
N GLY A 57 3.74 -14.30 4.93
CA GLY A 57 4.06 -15.48 4.14
C GLY A 57 4.02 -15.28 2.61
N THR A 58 3.99 -14.04 2.14
CA THR A 58 4.09 -13.66 0.73
C THR A 58 5.31 -12.76 0.47
N THR A 59 5.44 -12.25 -0.76
CA THR A 59 6.48 -11.28 -1.13
C THR A 59 6.09 -9.82 -0.85
N VAL A 60 4.87 -9.59 -0.36
CA VAL A 60 4.38 -8.23 -0.07
C VAL A 60 4.81 -7.84 1.33
N ASP A 61 5.88 -7.06 1.40
CA ASP A 61 6.41 -6.43 2.62
C ASP A 61 7.24 -5.21 2.21
N SER A 62 6.61 -4.03 2.18
CA SER A 62 7.20 -2.86 1.50
C SER A 62 6.54 -1.55 1.93
N PRO A 63 7.28 -0.41 1.86
CA PRO A 63 6.66 0.90 1.96
C PRO A 63 5.59 1.12 0.90
N ILE A 64 4.55 1.88 1.26
CA ILE A 64 3.55 2.44 0.35
C ILE A 64 3.91 3.90 0.08
N LEU A 65 4.09 4.24 -1.19
CA LEU A 65 4.38 5.61 -1.60
C LEU A 65 3.12 6.29 -2.15
N GLN A 66 2.96 7.59 -1.91
CA GLN A 66 1.89 8.36 -2.54
C GLN A 66 2.30 8.77 -3.95
N ALA A 67 1.54 8.35 -4.97
CA ALA A 67 1.67 8.92 -6.30
C ALA A 67 0.90 10.25 -6.40
N HIS A 68 1.45 11.20 -7.15
CA HIS A 68 0.89 12.53 -7.32
C HIS A 68 0.25 12.74 -8.68
N GLY A 69 -0.76 13.62 -8.75
CA GLY A 69 -1.54 13.84 -9.97
C GLY A 69 -0.75 14.38 -11.16
N ASP A 70 0.36 15.07 -10.93
CA ASP A 70 1.28 15.55 -11.98
C ASP A 70 2.22 14.46 -12.53
N ALA A 71 2.42 13.37 -11.78
CA ALA A 71 3.25 12.23 -12.16
C ALA A 71 2.66 10.86 -11.72
N PRO A 72 1.40 10.52 -12.10
CA PRO A 72 0.67 9.37 -11.53
C PRO A 72 1.33 8.02 -11.79
N GLY A 73 2.22 7.93 -12.78
CA GLY A 73 2.96 6.71 -13.13
C GLY A 73 4.42 6.69 -12.67
N TYR A 74 4.86 7.63 -11.84
CA TYR A 74 6.26 7.76 -11.44
C TYR A 74 6.78 6.46 -10.81
N TYR A 75 6.09 5.93 -9.83
CA TYR A 75 6.47 4.72 -9.10
C TYR A 75 6.30 3.41 -9.85
N LEU A 76 5.75 3.44 -11.08
CA LEU A 76 5.84 2.28 -11.97
C LEU A 76 7.26 1.97 -12.43
N LYS A 77 8.17 2.94 -12.38
CA LYS A 77 9.55 2.82 -12.90
C LYS A 77 10.60 3.40 -11.96
N HIS A 78 10.21 3.75 -10.74
CA HIS A 78 11.13 4.27 -9.73
C HIS A 78 10.89 3.54 -8.41
N ASP A 79 11.98 3.21 -7.73
CA ASP A 79 11.94 2.63 -6.39
C ASP A 79 11.75 3.72 -5.31
N VAL A 80 11.73 3.29 -4.06
CA VAL A 80 11.59 4.20 -2.91
C VAL A 80 12.71 5.23 -2.81
N TYR A 81 13.88 4.96 -3.36
CA TYR A 81 15.03 5.88 -3.38
C TYR A 81 14.96 6.89 -4.54
N GLY A 82 13.92 6.84 -5.38
CA GLY A 82 13.79 7.67 -6.58
C GLY A 82 14.67 7.22 -7.75
N ASN A 83 15.33 6.06 -7.66
CA ASN A 83 16.12 5.52 -8.75
C ASN A 83 15.24 4.84 -9.78
N TYR A 84 15.65 4.93 -11.06
CA TYR A 84 14.98 4.15 -12.10
C TYR A 84 15.11 2.64 -11.80
N ASN A 85 13.99 1.99 -11.66
CA ASN A 85 13.87 0.56 -11.39
C ASN A 85 12.65 0.00 -12.13
N PRO A 86 12.82 -0.93 -13.11
CA PRO A 86 11.71 -1.54 -13.81
C PRO A 86 10.69 -2.28 -12.92
N ALA A 87 11.12 -2.72 -11.72
CA ALA A 87 10.21 -3.32 -10.73
C ALA A 87 9.34 -2.28 -10.03
N GLY A 88 9.70 -1.00 -10.11
CA GLY A 88 8.97 0.08 -9.47
C GLY A 88 8.92 -0.06 -7.95
N ALA A 89 7.89 0.53 -7.37
CA ALA A 89 7.56 0.43 -5.95
C ALA A 89 6.07 0.10 -5.77
N ILE A 90 5.67 -0.19 -4.54
CA ILE A 90 4.25 -0.21 -4.15
C ILE A 90 3.81 1.23 -3.89
N TYR A 91 2.70 1.64 -4.49
CA TYR A 91 2.23 3.01 -4.35
C TYR A 91 0.71 3.12 -4.33
N LEU A 92 0.22 4.12 -3.61
CA LEU A 92 -1.18 4.52 -3.61
C LEU A 92 -1.45 5.33 -4.88
N ASP A 93 -2.55 5.02 -5.56
CA ASP A 93 -2.96 5.69 -6.80
C ASP A 93 -3.11 7.21 -6.60
N ALA A 94 -2.70 7.99 -7.58
CA ALA A 94 -2.77 9.44 -7.55
C ALA A 94 -4.20 9.98 -7.38
N ASP A 95 -5.21 9.26 -7.86
CA ASP A 95 -6.62 9.66 -7.65
C ASP A 95 -7.04 9.54 -6.16
N CYS A 96 -6.25 8.84 -5.32
CA CYS A 96 -6.45 8.78 -3.87
C CYS A 96 -5.71 9.90 -3.11
N GLU A 97 -4.97 10.80 -3.78
CA GLU A 97 -4.06 11.76 -3.13
C GLU A 97 -4.76 12.64 -2.07
N GLU A 98 -5.99 13.06 -2.31
CA GLU A 98 -6.73 13.94 -1.39
C GLU A 98 -7.04 13.29 -0.04
N LEU A 99 -7.46 12.03 -0.03
CA LEU A 99 -7.88 11.29 1.16
C LEU A 99 -6.85 10.23 1.60
N GLY A 100 -5.84 9.97 0.78
CA GLY A 100 -4.83 8.98 1.05
C GLY A 100 -5.42 7.58 1.27
N LEU A 101 -4.89 6.87 2.26
CA LEU A 101 -5.39 5.56 2.68
C LEU A 101 -6.80 5.61 3.29
N SER A 102 -7.36 6.79 3.55
CA SER A 102 -8.74 6.97 4.02
C SER A 102 -9.77 7.07 2.88
N SER A 103 -9.35 6.98 1.62
CA SER A 103 -10.26 6.87 0.48
C SER A 103 -11.20 5.68 0.66
N ARG A 104 -12.47 5.82 0.27
CA ARG A 104 -13.46 4.73 0.42
C ARG A 104 -13.04 3.44 -0.27
N ASN A 105 -12.35 3.55 -1.40
CA ASN A 105 -11.58 2.50 -2.04
C ASN A 105 -10.15 3.01 -2.25
N ALA A 106 -9.26 2.75 -1.31
CA ALA A 106 -7.86 3.09 -1.46
C ALA A 106 -7.19 2.08 -2.40
N VAL A 107 -6.71 2.54 -3.55
CA VAL A 107 -6.14 1.67 -4.60
C VAL A 107 -4.63 1.68 -4.52
N ILE A 108 -4.05 0.56 -4.11
CA ILE A 108 -2.61 0.35 -4.01
C ILE A 108 -2.14 -0.49 -5.20
N LEU A 109 -1.15 0.01 -5.92
CA LEU A 109 -0.63 -0.61 -7.14
C LEU A 109 0.81 -1.08 -6.94
N GLY A 110 1.18 -2.11 -7.68
CA GLY A 110 2.56 -2.59 -7.77
C GLY A 110 2.72 -3.62 -8.88
N HIS A 111 3.95 -3.84 -9.32
CA HIS A 111 4.23 -4.76 -10.41
C HIS A 111 4.13 -6.23 -10.01
N HIS A 112 3.81 -7.04 -11.02
CA HIS A 112 4.02 -8.48 -11.08
C HIS A 112 4.75 -8.81 -12.38
N PHE A 113 5.81 -9.62 -12.29
CA PHE A 113 6.48 -10.19 -13.46
C PHE A 113 6.13 -11.68 -13.58
N TRP A 114 5.65 -12.08 -14.74
CA TRP A 114 5.18 -13.45 -14.99
C TRP A 114 6.31 -14.49 -14.82
N ASN A 115 7.56 -14.11 -15.06
CA ASN A 115 8.75 -14.96 -15.03
C ASN A 115 9.47 -14.96 -13.67
N ASP A 116 9.20 -13.98 -12.82
CA ASP A 116 9.80 -13.91 -11.47
C ASP A 116 8.93 -13.11 -10.49
N LYS A 117 8.08 -13.82 -9.77
CA LYS A 117 7.19 -13.20 -8.77
C LYS A 117 7.95 -12.62 -7.57
N LYS A 118 9.20 -13.04 -7.33
CA LYS A 118 9.99 -12.57 -6.18
C LYS A 118 10.62 -11.22 -6.42
N VAL A 119 10.88 -10.87 -7.68
CA VAL A 119 11.47 -9.57 -8.04
C VAL A 119 10.44 -8.46 -7.99
N ALA A 120 9.17 -8.77 -8.27
CA ALA A 120 8.11 -7.79 -8.28
C ALA A 120 7.47 -7.64 -6.89
N PRO A 121 7.32 -6.43 -6.36
CA PRO A 121 6.88 -6.20 -4.97
C PRO A 121 5.46 -6.73 -4.69
N MET A 122 4.60 -6.86 -5.71
CA MET A 122 3.23 -7.39 -5.58
C MET A 122 2.98 -8.66 -6.38
N GLY A 123 4.03 -9.42 -6.72
CA GLY A 123 3.92 -10.61 -7.57
C GLY A 123 2.95 -11.67 -7.06
N THR A 124 2.88 -11.88 -5.74
CA THR A 124 2.01 -12.88 -5.12
C THR A 124 0.53 -12.46 -5.04
N VAL A 125 0.20 -11.19 -5.23
CA VAL A 125 -1.21 -10.75 -5.29
C VAL A 125 -1.95 -11.38 -6.47
N ALA A 126 -1.25 -11.73 -7.56
CA ALA A 126 -1.84 -12.44 -8.69
C ALA A 126 -2.30 -13.88 -8.36
N ASP A 127 -1.87 -14.43 -7.22
CA ASP A 127 -2.24 -15.78 -6.78
C ASP A 127 -3.57 -15.83 -6.02
N TYR A 128 -4.15 -14.69 -5.64
CA TYR A 128 -5.44 -14.63 -4.93
C TYR A 128 -6.65 -15.08 -5.75
N LYS A 129 -6.47 -15.45 -6.99
CA LYS A 129 -7.48 -16.21 -7.76
C LYS A 129 -7.66 -17.65 -7.25
N ASP A 130 -6.67 -18.19 -6.54
CA ASP A 130 -6.70 -19.50 -5.89
C ASP A 130 -7.25 -19.34 -4.47
N GLU A 131 -8.32 -20.08 -4.16
CA GLU A 131 -9.00 -19.96 -2.88
C GLU A 131 -8.15 -20.47 -1.70
N ASP A 132 -7.38 -21.54 -1.89
CA ASP A 132 -6.53 -22.09 -0.83
C ASP A 132 -5.39 -21.12 -0.50
N PHE A 133 -4.80 -20.50 -1.53
CA PHE A 133 -3.82 -19.45 -1.34
C PHE A 133 -4.43 -18.24 -0.60
N ALA A 134 -5.59 -17.80 -1.03
CA ALA A 134 -6.27 -16.65 -0.45
C ALA A 134 -6.67 -16.89 1.01
N ARG A 135 -7.17 -18.07 1.36
CA ARG A 135 -7.47 -18.45 2.75
C ARG A 135 -6.22 -18.47 3.63
N LYS A 136 -5.12 -18.98 3.11
CA LYS A 136 -3.85 -19.05 3.83
C LYS A 136 -3.24 -17.69 4.10
N HIS A 137 -3.45 -16.74 3.21
CA HIS A 137 -2.87 -15.39 3.24
C HIS A 137 -3.95 -14.30 3.34
N ALA A 138 -5.07 -14.60 4.03
CA ALA A 138 -6.21 -13.67 4.11
C ALA A 138 -5.89 -12.36 4.83
N ARG A 139 -4.92 -12.39 5.76
CA ARG A 139 -4.56 -11.23 6.59
C ARG A 139 -3.66 -10.28 5.81
N VAL A 140 -4.05 -9.00 5.74
CA VAL A 140 -3.27 -7.91 5.13
C VAL A 140 -3.05 -6.84 6.19
N LEU A 141 -1.80 -6.52 6.45
CA LEU A 141 -1.38 -5.55 7.45
C LEU A 141 -1.00 -4.24 6.77
N ILE A 142 -1.62 -3.16 7.17
CA ILE A 142 -1.28 -1.81 6.73
C ILE A 142 -0.91 -1.01 7.98
N GLN A 143 0.22 -0.35 7.95
CA GLN A 143 0.59 0.56 9.01
C GLN A 143 1.03 1.92 8.46
N THR A 144 0.83 2.93 9.28
CA THR A 144 1.28 4.30 9.06
C THR A 144 2.12 4.72 10.27
N PRO A 145 2.75 5.89 10.29
CA PRO A 145 3.44 6.39 11.48
C PRO A 145 2.56 6.40 12.74
N THR A 146 1.23 6.52 12.59
CA THR A 146 0.30 6.72 13.71
C THR A 146 -0.68 5.58 13.95
N SER A 147 -0.78 4.62 13.04
CA SER A 147 -1.83 3.59 13.09
C SER A 147 -1.36 2.26 12.55
N LYS A 148 -1.86 1.17 13.15
CA LYS A 148 -1.76 -0.20 12.66
C LYS A 148 -3.15 -0.71 12.35
N MET A 149 -3.36 -1.21 11.15
CA MET A 149 -4.67 -1.62 10.63
C MET A 149 -4.58 -3.03 10.07
N THR A 150 -5.43 -3.93 10.56
CA THR A 150 -5.57 -5.27 10.02
C THR A 150 -6.76 -5.30 9.06
N TYR A 151 -6.49 -5.67 7.83
CA TYR A 151 -7.47 -5.94 6.79
C TYR A 151 -7.55 -7.44 6.54
N GLU A 152 -8.67 -7.87 6.00
CA GLU A 152 -8.87 -9.25 5.56
C GLU A 152 -9.28 -9.29 4.09
N ALA A 153 -8.68 -10.22 3.34
CA ALA A 153 -9.04 -10.50 1.97
C ALA A 153 -10.51 -10.91 1.86
N ARG A 154 -11.26 -10.29 0.97
CA ARG A 154 -12.68 -10.57 0.75
C ARG A 154 -12.93 -11.28 -0.56
N PHE A 155 -12.44 -10.73 -1.61
CA PHE A 155 -12.55 -11.32 -2.94
C PHE A 155 -11.44 -10.84 -3.87
N ALA A 156 -11.19 -11.58 -4.93
CA ALA A 156 -10.29 -11.18 -6.00
C ALA A 156 -10.98 -11.19 -7.36
N GLN A 157 -10.82 -10.11 -8.11
CA GLN A 157 -11.30 -10.00 -9.48
C GLN A 157 -10.15 -10.19 -10.47
N ILE A 158 -10.47 -10.79 -11.62
CA ILE A 158 -9.61 -10.81 -12.81
C ILE A 158 -10.26 -9.88 -13.82
N VAL A 159 -9.64 -8.75 -14.09
CA VAL A 159 -10.21 -7.69 -14.93
C VAL A 159 -9.33 -7.34 -16.11
N ASN A 160 -9.94 -6.83 -17.19
CA ASN A 160 -9.20 -6.25 -18.30
C ASN A 160 -8.76 -4.84 -17.92
N GLY A 161 -7.47 -4.60 -17.77
CA GLY A 161 -6.91 -3.31 -17.37
C GLY A 161 -7.08 -2.17 -18.42
N ARG A 162 -7.63 -2.44 -19.61
CA ARG A 162 -8.06 -1.40 -20.57
C ARG A 162 -9.41 -0.79 -20.20
N GLU A 163 -10.21 -1.53 -19.46
CA GLU A 163 -11.46 -1.04 -18.91
C GLU A 163 -11.15 -0.32 -17.62
N ARG A 164 -11.63 0.91 -17.46
CA ARG A 164 -11.42 1.69 -16.22
C ARG A 164 -12.31 1.12 -15.11
N ASN A 165 -11.89 0.00 -14.54
CA ASN A 165 -12.61 -0.66 -13.45
C ASN A 165 -12.24 -0.06 -12.07
N LYS A 166 -11.29 0.88 -12.05
CA LYS A 166 -10.92 1.60 -10.85
C LYS A 166 -12.01 2.63 -10.52
N ARG A 167 -12.61 2.50 -9.35
CA ARG A 167 -13.56 3.47 -8.83
C ARG A 167 -13.15 3.87 -7.42
N ILE A 168 -12.97 5.15 -7.18
CA ILE A 168 -12.51 5.74 -5.91
C ILE A 168 -13.58 6.65 -5.33
N ASP A 169 -14.30 7.39 -6.19
CA ASP A 169 -15.34 8.33 -5.81
C ASP A 169 -16.73 7.68 -5.82
N PHE A 170 -17.51 7.95 -4.79
CA PHE A 170 -18.86 7.43 -4.60
C PHE A 170 -19.80 8.54 -4.13
N GLU A 171 -21.03 8.54 -4.66
CA GLU A 171 -22.09 9.49 -4.29
C GLU A 171 -22.69 9.21 -2.88
N GLY A 172 -22.03 8.41 -2.08
CA GLY A 172 -22.44 8.04 -0.72
C GLY A 172 -22.31 6.56 -0.45
N GLU A 173 -22.82 6.15 0.69
CA GLU A 173 -22.68 4.77 1.20
C GLU A 173 -23.40 3.75 0.32
N SER A 174 -24.63 4.05 -0.08
CA SER A 174 -25.43 3.15 -0.93
C SER A 174 -24.78 2.89 -2.29
N ASP A 175 -24.17 3.91 -2.89
CA ASP A 175 -23.46 3.79 -4.16
C ASP A 175 -22.16 2.98 -4.02
N PHE A 176 -21.44 3.15 -2.91
CA PHE A 176 -20.28 2.34 -2.58
C PHE A 176 -20.65 0.86 -2.36
N HIS A 177 -21.71 0.57 -1.59
CA HIS A 177 -22.15 -0.80 -1.34
C HIS A 177 -22.69 -1.47 -2.61
N ALA A 178 -23.35 -0.73 -3.50
CA ALA A 178 -23.77 -1.25 -4.80
C ALA A 178 -22.56 -1.67 -5.66
N TRP A 179 -21.55 -0.81 -5.74
CA TRP A 179 -20.29 -1.14 -6.43
C TRP A 179 -19.56 -2.33 -5.79
N TYR A 180 -19.49 -2.38 -4.46
CA TYR A 180 -18.86 -3.47 -3.73
C TYR A 180 -19.57 -4.80 -4.00
N GLY A 181 -20.90 -4.85 -3.93
CA GLY A 181 -21.71 -6.02 -4.20
C GLY A 181 -21.59 -6.51 -5.64
N GLU A 182 -21.60 -5.59 -6.62
CA GLU A 182 -21.37 -5.90 -8.04
C GLU A 182 -19.97 -6.46 -8.26
N SER A 183 -18.95 -5.80 -7.70
CA SER A 183 -17.56 -6.23 -7.79
C SER A 183 -17.35 -7.62 -7.23
N ARG A 184 -17.97 -7.92 -6.09
CA ARG A 184 -17.93 -9.24 -5.46
C ARG A 184 -18.64 -10.29 -6.28
N THR A 185 -19.80 -9.99 -6.85
CA THR A 185 -20.57 -10.91 -7.71
C THR A 185 -19.78 -11.32 -8.95
N ASN A 186 -18.96 -10.42 -9.50
CA ASN A 186 -18.11 -10.64 -10.67
C ASN A 186 -16.70 -11.12 -10.29
N ALA A 187 -16.45 -11.49 -9.04
CA ALA A 187 -15.14 -11.93 -8.60
C ALA A 187 -14.80 -13.34 -9.09
N ALA A 188 -13.52 -13.58 -9.36
CA ALA A 188 -12.97 -14.90 -9.69
C ALA A 188 -12.80 -15.78 -8.44
N MET A 189 -12.62 -15.17 -7.27
CA MET A 189 -12.49 -15.83 -5.96
C MET A 189 -13.21 -14.99 -4.91
N VAL A 190 -13.94 -15.64 -4.00
CA VAL A 190 -14.63 -15.00 -2.87
C VAL A 190 -14.35 -15.79 -1.61
N LEU A 191 -13.80 -15.14 -0.57
CA LEU A 191 -13.51 -15.79 0.71
C LEU A 191 -14.62 -15.67 1.71
N ASP A 192 -15.39 -14.60 1.68
CA ASP A 192 -16.36 -14.30 2.71
C ASP A 192 -17.75 -14.09 2.16
N ALA A 193 -18.70 -14.44 3.01
CA ALA A 193 -20.08 -14.21 2.78
C ALA A 193 -20.42 -12.73 2.93
N GLU A 194 -21.13 -12.12 3.43
CA GLU A 194 -21.69 -10.79 3.31
C GLU A 194 -21.12 -9.84 4.37
N THR A 195 -20.22 -8.95 3.95
CA THR A 195 -19.89 -7.76 4.73
C THR A 195 -20.27 -6.53 3.92
N GLU A 196 -20.78 -5.52 4.60
CA GLU A 196 -20.94 -4.17 4.05
C GLU A 196 -19.85 -3.28 4.69
N PRO A 197 -18.65 -3.23 4.12
CA PRO A 197 -17.56 -2.46 4.70
C PRO A 197 -17.81 -0.96 4.49
N GLU A 198 -17.35 -0.14 5.44
CA GLU A 198 -17.35 1.32 5.26
C GLU A 198 -16.25 1.78 4.31
N GLN A 199 -15.18 0.99 4.21
CA GLN A 199 -13.99 1.25 3.41
C GLN A 199 -13.33 -0.05 2.97
N VAL A 200 -12.69 -0.03 1.80
CA VAL A 200 -11.86 -1.12 1.31
C VAL A 200 -10.49 -0.62 0.87
N ILE A 201 -9.50 -1.53 0.88
CA ILE A 201 -8.26 -1.36 0.16
C ILE A 201 -8.23 -2.38 -0.98
N SER A 202 -8.00 -1.89 -2.19
CA SER A 202 -7.79 -2.70 -3.38
C SER A 202 -6.31 -2.79 -3.71
N LEU A 203 -5.73 -3.99 -3.60
CA LEU A 203 -4.36 -4.26 -4.05
C LEU A 203 -4.40 -4.72 -5.51
N VAL A 204 -3.74 -3.98 -6.41
CA VAL A 204 -3.85 -4.17 -7.85
C VAL A 204 -2.49 -4.49 -8.45
N THR A 205 -2.42 -5.61 -9.17
CA THR A 205 -1.21 -6.00 -9.91
C THR A 205 -1.54 -6.56 -11.29
N CYS A 206 -0.53 -6.67 -12.15
CA CYS A 206 -0.68 -7.37 -13.42
C CYS A 206 -0.89 -8.86 -13.20
N SER A 207 -1.66 -9.50 -14.08
CA SER A 207 -1.78 -10.94 -14.15
C SER A 207 -1.88 -11.40 -15.62
N TYR A 208 -1.78 -12.70 -15.87
CA TYR A 208 -1.57 -13.23 -17.22
C TYR A 208 -2.35 -14.54 -17.42
N ASN A 209 -3.65 -14.51 -17.09
CA ASN A 209 -4.48 -15.73 -17.18
C ASN A 209 -5.32 -15.77 -18.45
N ILE A 210 -6.10 -14.70 -18.70
CA ILE A 210 -7.07 -14.62 -19.79
C ILE A 210 -6.63 -13.59 -20.85
N TRP A 211 -6.16 -12.42 -20.40
CA TRP A 211 -5.73 -11.30 -21.25
C TRP A 211 -4.22 -11.09 -21.13
N VAL A 212 -3.46 -11.71 -22.02
CA VAL A 212 -1.99 -11.83 -21.94
C VAL A 212 -1.27 -10.48 -21.74
N ASP A 213 -1.80 -9.39 -22.30
CA ASP A 213 -1.09 -8.11 -22.31
C ASP A 213 -1.67 -7.06 -21.36
N ASN A 214 -2.81 -7.30 -20.75
CA ASN A 214 -3.50 -6.23 -20.01
C ASN A 214 -4.44 -6.71 -18.89
N GLU A 215 -4.16 -7.85 -18.33
CA GLU A 215 -4.94 -8.37 -17.21
C GLU A 215 -4.47 -7.78 -15.89
N ARG A 216 -5.42 -7.59 -14.98
CA ARG A 216 -5.15 -7.24 -13.59
C ARG A 216 -5.86 -8.19 -12.65
N THR A 217 -5.16 -8.56 -11.59
CA THR A 217 -5.79 -9.09 -10.38
C THR A 217 -6.01 -7.92 -9.43
N VAL A 218 -7.24 -7.78 -8.96
CA VAL A 218 -7.66 -6.80 -7.95
C VAL A 218 -8.10 -7.58 -6.71
N LEU A 219 -7.26 -7.56 -5.68
CA LEU A 219 -7.60 -8.10 -4.37
C LEU A 219 -8.30 -7.02 -3.56
N VAL A 220 -9.56 -7.23 -3.22
CA VAL A 220 -10.33 -6.31 -2.35
C VAL A 220 -10.31 -6.83 -0.92
N THR A 221 -9.93 -5.96 -0.01
CA THR A 221 -9.82 -6.24 1.43
C THR A 221 -10.67 -5.27 2.23
N SER A 222 -11.22 -5.70 3.36
CA SER A 222 -11.91 -4.81 4.30
C SER A 222 -11.27 -4.81 5.67
N MET A 223 -11.36 -3.68 6.35
CA MET A 223 -10.79 -3.49 7.69
C MET A 223 -11.45 -4.40 8.71
N GLN A 224 -10.63 -5.00 9.57
CA GLN A 224 -11.06 -5.79 10.72
C GLN A 224 -10.78 -5.08 12.03
N GLU A 225 -9.60 -4.52 12.17
CA GLU A 225 -9.13 -3.91 13.41
C GLU A 225 -8.23 -2.72 13.11
N THR A 226 -8.29 -1.70 13.98
CA THR A 226 -7.38 -0.55 13.98
C THR A 226 -6.84 -0.34 15.38
N ALA A 227 -5.50 -0.25 15.49
CA ALA A 227 -4.82 0.13 16.73
C ALA A 227 -3.91 1.35 16.47
N LYS A 228 -3.77 2.22 17.47
CA LYS A 228 -2.81 3.32 17.40
C LYS A 228 -1.39 2.79 17.52
N ASN A 229 -0.47 3.33 16.76
CA ASN A 229 0.94 2.97 16.84
C ASN A 229 1.53 3.43 18.18
N GLN A 230 2.25 2.55 18.91
CA GLN A 230 2.76 2.83 20.25
C GLN A 230 3.78 3.98 20.29
N ALA A 231 4.49 4.24 19.19
CA ALA A 231 5.44 5.35 19.12
C ALA A 231 4.78 6.73 19.35
N CYS A 232 3.49 6.89 19.04
CA CYS A 232 2.75 8.13 19.25
C CYS A 232 2.31 8.32 20.74
N LEU A 233 2.28 7.25 21.55
CA LEU A 233 1.85 7.32 22.95
C LEU A 233 2.98 7.78 23.88
N LEU A 234 4.24 7.55 23.53
CA LEU A 234 5.39 7.97 24.36
C LEU A 234 5.59 9.50 24.31
N TYR A 235 5.31 10.14 23.19
CA TYR A 235 5.49 11.59 23.05
C TYR A 235 4.41 12.44 23.74
N THR A 236 3.23 11.88 23.99
CA THR A 236 2.13 12.58 24.68
C THR A 236 2.18 12.42 26.21
N SER A 237 2.89 11.42 26.73
CA SER A 237 3.02 11.23 28.19
C SER A 237 4.11 12.14 28.81
N ASP A 238 5.21 12.40 28.10
CA ASP A 238 6.28 13.25 28.59
C ASP A 238 5.90 14.75 28.60
N ALA A 239 5.03 15.19 27.68
CA ALA A 239 4.55 16.56 27.65
C ALA A 239 3.54 16.90 28.78
N ALA A 240 2.95 15.88 29.41
CA ALA A 240 2.01 16.09 30.51
C ALA A 240 2.69 16.13 31.90
N ASP A 241 3.90 15.62 32.01
CA ASP A 241 4.65 15.61 33.29
C ASP A 241 5.51 16.87 33.48
N GLU A 242 5.86 17.62 32.43
CA GLU A 242 6.57 18.91 32.55
C GLU A 242 5.64 20.09 32.86
N ALA A 243 4.31 19.92 32.92
CA ALA A 243 3.34 20.96 33.23
C ALA A 243 2.73 20.89 34.65
N ARG A 244 3.40 20.20 35.59
CA ARG A 244 3.00 20.17 37.01
C ARG A 244 3.99 20.83 37.91
#